data_75366bccc829c6a995b37330a7add4b4
#
_entry.id   75366bccc829c6a995b37330a7add4b4
#
_cell.length_a   1.000
_cell.length_b   1.000
_cell.length_c   1.000
_cell.angle_alpha   90.00
_cell.angle_beta   90.00
_cell.angle_gamma   90.00
#
_symmetry.space_group_name_H-M   'P 1'
#
loop_
_entity.id
_entity.type
_entity.pdbx_description
1 polymer ?
#
loop_
_entity_poly.entity_id
_entity_poly.type
_entity_poly.pdbx_seq_one_letter_code
_entity_poly.pdbx_strand_id
1 'polypeptide(L)'
;MSLAPITGDGGKLAAQAADQTQKTTPVQEFQGILKNGLNAIKEDMDSIFEEASALYQIPSKLLRAVAKAESGFNPKAVSKAGAMGVMQLMPGTARSLGVSDPYNARQNILGGAKYLKQNLDRFGGDVSLALAAYNAGPNSVTKYGGIPPYKETQNYVKKIMADYTGNNTVLAGRTV
;
A
#
# COMPACT_ATOMS: atom_id res chain seq x y z
N MET A 1 -34.44 34.94 79.10
CA MET A 1 -34.08 33.56 78.81
C MET A 1 -33.12 33.50 77.64
N SER A 2 -32.01 33.02 77.94
CA SER A 2 -30.79 32.99 77.11
C SER A 2 -30.91 32.01 75.96
N LEU A 3 -30.40 32.38 74.77
CA LEU A 3 -29.99 31.45 73.77
C LEU A 3 -28.73 31.96 73.07
N ALA A 4 -27.69 31.14 73.17
CA ALA A 4 -26.35 31.38 72.69
C ALA A 4 -26.20 31.12 71.17
N PRO A 5 -25.18 31.64 70.52
CA PRO A 5 -24.97 31.52 69.11
C PRO A 5 -24.23 30.23 68.71
N ILE A 6 -24.55 29.70 67.52
CA ILE A 6 -23.89 28.58 66.93
C ILE A 6 -22.91 29.12 65.87
N THR A 7 -21.62 28.87 66.09
CA THR A 7 -20.54 29.07 65.14
C THR A 7 -20.53 27.91 64.17
N GLY A 8 -20.74 28.18 62.90
CA GLY A 8 -20.57 27.22 61.80
C GLY A 8 -19.32 27.59 60.98
N ASP A 9 -18.34 26.79 61.14
CA ASP A 9 -17.11 26.83 60.33
C ASP A 9 -17.40 26.36 58.93
N GLY A 10 -17.30 27.28 57.99
CA GLY A 10 -17.46 27.02 56.55
C GLY A 10 -16.14 26.64 55.89
N GLY A 11 -15.85 25.34 55.93
CA GLY A 11 -14.67 24.80 55.29
C GLY A 11 -14.61 25.09 53.79
N LYS A 12 -13.47 25.58 53.38
CA LYS A 12 -13.02 25.75 52.00
C LYS A 12 -13.06 24.44 51.27
N LEU A 13 -13.78 24.36 50.18
CA LEU A 13 -13.55 23.42 49.11
C LEU A 13 -13.36 24.21 47.79
N ALA A 14 -12.20 24.75 47.62
CA ALA A 14 -11.73 25.19 46.31
C ALA A 14 -11.21 23.97 45.54
N ALA A 15 -12.05 23.43 44.69
CA ALA A 15 -11.63 22.42 43.74
C ALA A 15 -10.67 23.05 42.74
N GLN A 16 -9.43 22.66 42.81
CA GLN A 16 -8.44 22.89 41.75
C GLN A 16 -8.83 22.06 40.53
N ALA A 17 -9.47 22.67 39.55
CA ALA A 17 -9.48 22.20 38.20
C ALA A 17 -8.10 22.51 37.60
N ALA A 18 -7.20 21.55 37.71
CA ALA A 18 -5.91 21.59 37.00
C ALA A 18 -6.22 21.49 35.49
N ASP A 19 -6.15 22.64 34.84
CA ASP A 19 -6.04 22.75 33.39
C ASP A 19 -4.71 22.09 32.93
N GLN A 20 -4.78 20.80 32.58
CA GLN A 20 -3.71 20.09 31.92
C GLN A 20 -3.84 20.29 30.40
N THR A 21 -3.68 21.51 29.95
CA THR A 21 -3.29 21.79 28.57
C THR A 21 -1.85 21.33 28.40
N GLN A 22 -1.66 20.06 28.02
CA GLN A 22 -0.36 19.56 27.56
C GLN A 22 0.04 20.41 26.35
N LYS A 23 0.94 21.38 26.55
CA LYS A 23 1.62 22.10 25.48
C LYS A 23 2.43 21.09 24.68
N THR A 24 1.86 20.57 23.59
CA THR A 24 2.60 19.80 22.60
C THR A 24 3.73 20.68 22.04
N THR A 25 4.93 20.14 21.96
CA THR A 25 6.05 20.86 21.33
C THR A 25 5.79 20.97 19.83
N PRO A 26 6.30 22.02 19.14
CA PRO A 26 6.16 22.15 17.69
C PRO A 26 6.58 20.91 16.90
N VAL A 27 7.54 20.14 17.43
CA VAL A 27 8.00 18.87 16.84
C VAL A 27 6.94 17.78 16.98
N GLN A 28 6.27 17.68 18.12
CA GLN A 28 5.19 16.69 18.32
C GLN A 28 3.96 17.02 17.48
N GLU A 29 3.63 18.30 17.33
CA GLU A 29 2.54 18.75 16.48
C GLU A 29 2.84 18.45 15.00
N PHE A 30 4.05 18.76 14.53
CA PHE A 30 4.50 18.42 13.17
C PHE A 30 4.48 16.91 12.91
N GLN A 31 4.97 16.10 13.86
CA GLN A 31 4.90 14.63 13.75
C GLN A 31 3.45 14.11 13.72
N GLY A 32 2.54 14.72 14.48
CA GLY A 32 1.11 14.41 14.44
C GLY A 32 0.49 14.69 13.07
N ILE A 33 0.77 15.85 12.49
CA ILE A 33 0.29 16.25 11.16
C ILE A 33 0.82 15.29 10.08
N LEU A 34 2.11 14.96 10.13
CA LEU A 34 2.71 13.99 9.20
C LEU A 34 2.07 12.61 9.31
N LYS A 35 1.88 12.11 10.52
CA LYS A 35 1.27 10.80 10.77
C LYS A 35 -0.17 10.76 10.27
N ASN A 36 -0.96 11.81 10.52
CA ASN A 36 -2.34 11.91 10.04
C ASN A 36 -2.40 12.01 8.51
N GLY A 37 -1.51 12.78 7.89
CA GLY A 37 -1.39 12.85 6.43
C GLY A 37 -1.03 11.52 5.80
N LEU A 38 -0.07 10.78 6.37
CA LEU A 38 0.31 9.45 5.91
C LEU A 38 -0.83 8.42 6.06
N ASN A 39 -1.59 8.48 7.16
CA ASN A 39 -2.74 7.61 7.37
C ASN A 39 -3.84 7.91 6.36
N ALA A 40 -4.17 9.18 6.10
CA ALA A 40 -5.16 9.57 5.10
C ALA A 40 -4.78 9.11 3.68
N ILE A 41 -3.51 9.23 3.30
CA ILE A 41 -3.00 8.74 2.01
C ILE A 41 -3.11 7.21 1.93
N LYS A 42 -2.85 6.51 3.02
CA LYS A 42 -2.96 5.06 3.08
C LYS A 42 -4.41 4.59 2.96
N GLU A 43 -5.33 5.23 3.67
CA GLU A 43 -6.76 4.92 3.60
C GLU A 43 -7.32 5.17 2.19
N ASP A 44 -6.90 6.26 1.52
CA ASP A 44 -7.27 6.54 0.14
C ASP A 44 -6.73 5.46 -0.81
N MET A 45 -5.47 5.08 -0.67
CA MET A 45 -4.86 4.04 -1.52
C MET A 45 -5.51 2.66 -1.28
N ASP A 46 -5.90 2.35 -0.06
CA ASP A 46 -6.59 1.10 0.28
C ASP A 46 -7.96 1.03 -0.41
N SER A 47 -8.72 2.12 -0.44
CA SER A 47 -10.00 2.18 -1.16
C SER A 47 -9.83 2.00 -2.67
N ILE A 48 -8.77 2.53 -3.24
CA ILE A 48 -8.46 2.37 -4.67
C ILE A 48 -8.13 0.90 -5.01
N PHE A 49 -7.42 0.18 -4.14
CA PHE A 49 -7.18 -1.26 -4.35
C PHE A 49 -8.46 -2.08 -4.28
N GLU A 50 -9.40 -1.75 -3.38
CA GLU A 50 -10.70 -2.41 -3.34
C GLU A 50 -11.54 -2.11 -4.59
N GLU A 51 -11.55 -0.86 -5.07
CA GLU A 51 -12.16 -0.47 -6.34
C GLU A 51 -11.58 -1.29 -7.51
N ALA A 52 -10.25 -1.35 -7.62
CA ALA A 52 -9.56 -2.09 -8.66
C ALA A 52 -9.87 -3.60 -8.59
N SER A 53 -9.93 -4.15 -7.38
CA SER A 53 -10.30 -5.55 -7.12
C SER A 53 -11.71 -5.86 -7.61
N ALA A 54 -12.68 -5.03 -7.30
CA ALA A 54 -14.06 -5.18 -7.73
C ALA A 54 -14.20 -5.05 -9.26
N LEU A 55 -13.53 -4.05 -9.86
CA LEU A 55 -13.63 -3.74 -11.28
C LEU A 55 -13.01 -4.84 -12.16
N TYR A 56 -11.86 -5.37 -11.77
CA TYR A 56 -11.11 -6.35 -12.58
C TYR A 56 -11.22 -7.78 -12.07
N GLN A 57 -11.98 -8.02 -10.98
CA GLN A 57 -12.16 -9.34 -10.38
C GLN A 57 -10.82 -10.02 -10.01
N ILE A 58 -9.90 -9.22 -9.48
CA ILE A 58 -8.59 -9.67 -8.98
C ILE A 58 -8.58 -9.47 -7.46
N PRO A 59 -8.17 -10.48 -6.66
CA PRO A 59 -8.07 -10.29 -5.22
C PRO A 59 -7.22 -9.06 -4.86
N SER A 60 -7.76 -8.17 -4.05
CA SER A 60 -7.07 -6.94 -3.59
C SER A 60 -5.71 -7.26 -2.97
N LYS A 61 -5.59 -8.39 -2.26
CA LYS A 61 -4.33 -8.90 -1.71
C LYS A 61 -3.26 -9.13 -2.79
N LEU A 62 -3.63 -9.64 -3.97
CA LEU A 62 -2.70 -9.84 -5.08
C LEU A 62 -2.24 -8.50 -5.66
N LEU A 63 -3.17 -7.56 -5.88
CA LEU A 63 -2.84 -6.21 -6.37
C LEU A 63 -1.88 -5.48 -5.41
N ARG A 64 -2.12 -5.59 -4.10
CA ARG A 64 -1.24 -5.02 -3.07
C ARG A 64 0.14 -5.67 -3.06
N ALA A 65 0.21 -6.99 -3.22
CA ALA A 65 1.49 -7.70 -3.28
C ALA A 65 2.34 -7.25 -4.50
N VAL A 66 1.68 -7.03 -5.65
CA VAL A 66 2.33 -6.45 -6.84
C VAL A 66 2.81 -5.03 -6.55
N ALA A 67 1.94 -4.13 -6.09
CA ALA A 67 2.31 -2.74 -5.80
C ALA A 67 3.44 -2.61 -4.77
N LYS A 68 3.44 -3.47 -3.76
CA LYS A 68 4.52 -3.56 -2.77
C LYS A 68 5.85 -3.98 -3.41
N ALA A 69 5.81 -4.93 -4.33
CA ALA A 69 7.00 -5.40 -5.03
C ALA A 69 7.55 -4.34 -6.00
N GLU A 70 6.67 -3.63 -6.70
CA GLU A 70 6.99 -2.63 -7.72
C GLU A 70 7.59 -1.34 -7.13
N SER A 71 6.92 -0.74 -6.17
CA SER A 71 7.30 0.59 -5.67
C SER A 71 7.29 0.75 -4.15
N GLY A 72 6.86 -0.28 -3.40
CA GLY A 72 6.55 -0.13 -1.98
C GLY A 72 5.42 0.88 -1.74
N PHE A 73 4.45 0.94 -2.66
CA PHE A 73 3.31 1.87 -2.64
C PHE A 73 3.68 3.35 -2.87
N ASN A 74 4.81 3.64 -3.50
CA ASN A 74 5.24 5.01 -3.77
C ASN A 74 4.65 5.52 -5.10
N PRO A 75 3.71 6.51 -5.08
CA PRO A 75 3.11 7.03 -6.29
C PRO A 75 4.09 7.86 -7.15
N LYS A 76 5.21 8.28 -6.58
CA LYS A 76 6.23 9.08 -7.28
C LYS A 76 7.44 8.24 -7.70
N ALA A 77 7.38 6.92 -7.57
CA ALA A 77 8.48 6.04 -7.95
C ALA A 77 8.76 6.11 -9.45
N VAL A 78 10.04 6.17 -9.79
CA VAL A 78 10.53 6.05 -11.17
C VAL A 78 11.71 5.08 -11.17
N SER A 79 11.62 4.03 -12.00
CA SER A 79 12.72 3.09 -12.16
C SER A 79 13.79 3.62 -13.13
N LYS A 80 14.98 3.01 -13.12
CA LYS A 80 16.04 3.33 -14.08
C LYS A 80 15.60 3.10 -15.54
N ALA A 81 14.68 2.16 -15.78
CA ALA A 81 14.13 1.86 -17.09
C ALA A 81 12.97 2.81 -17.49
N GLY A 82 12.53 3.71 -16.60
CA GLY A 82 11.46 4.66 -16.83
C GLY A 82 10.05 4.14 -16.50
N ALA A 83 9.93 3.05 -15.73
CA ALA A 83 8.63 2.63 -15.19
C ALA A 83 8.20 3.60 -14.08
N MET A 84 6.89 3.89 -13.99
CA MET A 84 6.36 5.01 -13.19
C MET A 84 5.22 4.60 -12.27
N GLY A 85 5.19 5.20 -11.08
CA GLY A 85 4.09 5.17 -10.12
C GLY A 85 4.00 3.91 -9.27
N VAL A 86 2.87 3.74 -8.59
CA VAL A 86 2.61 2.66 -7.62
C VAL A 86 2.83 1.28 -8.20
N MET A 87 2.33 1.05 -9.42
CA MET A 87 2.35 -0.25 -10.13
C MET A 87 3.43 -0.31 -11.22
N GLN A 88 4.35 0.67 -11.26
CA GLN A 88 5.51 0.73 -12.16
C GLN A 88 5.18 0.45 -13.63
N LEU A 89 4.26 1.24 -14.18
CA LEU A 89 3.90 1.12 -15.59
C LEU A 89 4.95 1.77 -16.50
N MET A 90 5.39 1.05 -17.52
CA MET A 90 6.22 1.63 -18.58
C MET A 90 5.39 2.68 -19.38
N PRO A 91 6.02 3.75 -19.89
CA PRO A 91 5.30 4.83 -20.60
C PRO A 91 4.39 4.36 -21.74
N GLY A 92 4.86 3.39 -22.52
CA GLY A 92 4.07 2.80 -23.62
C GLY A 92 2.86 2.03 -23.09
N THR A 93 3.05 1.24 -22.04
CA THR A 93 1.99 0.47 -21.37
C THR A 93 0.98 1.40 -20.73
N ALA A 94 1.41 2.43 -20.00
CA ALA A 94 0.53 3.41 -19.37
C ALA A 94 -0.40 4.06 -20.42
N ARG A 95 0.15 4.51 -21.55
CA ARG A 95 -0.65 5.09 -22.66
C ARG A 95 -1.66 4.10 -23.23
N SER A 96 -1.26 2.86 -23.49
CA SER A 96 -2.17 1.83 -24.06
C SER A 96 -3.31 1.45 -23.11
N LEU A 97 -3.11 1.63 -21.80
CA LEU A 97 -4.11 1.36 -20.77
C LEU A 97 -5.03 2.57 -20.50
N GLY A 98 -4.74 3.74 -21.07
CA GLY A 98 -5.49 4.98 -20.86
C GLY A 98 -5.08 5.75 -19.60
N VAL A 99 -3.87 5.49 -19.06
CA VAL A 99 -3.30 6.22 -17.93
C VAL A 99 -2.68 7.52 -18.46
N SER A 100 -3.29 8.66 -18.18
CA SER A 100 -2.82 9.99 -18.60
C SER A 100 -1.79 10.58 -17.64
N ASP A 101 -1.94 10.35 -16.35
CA ASP A 101 -0.98 10.72 -15.31
C ASP A 101 -0.53 9.47 -14.53
N PRO A 102 0.65 8.91 -14.84
CA PRO A 102 1.15 7.72 -14.15
C PRO A 102 1.57 7.98 -12.70
N TYR A 103 1.64 9.24 -12.25
CA TYR A 103 1.91 9.61 -10.86
C TYR A 103 0.64 9.85 -10.04
N ASN A 104 -0.52 9.83 -10.67
CA ASN A 104 -1.80 9.76 -9.99
C ASN A 104 -2.03 8.32 -9.53
N ALA A 105 -2.10 8.11 -8.21
CA ALA A 105 -2.18 6.77 -7.61
C ALA A 105 -3.37 5.98 -8.15
N ARG A 106 -4.56 6.61 -8.25
CA ARG A 106 -5.78 5.93 -8.73
C ARG A 106 -5.64 5.49 -10.19
N GLN A 107 -5.20 6.38 -11.09
CA GLN A 107 -5.00 6.02 -12.49
C GLN A 107 -3.97 4.90 -12.65
N ASN A 108 -2.88 4.98 -11.90
CA ASN A 108 -1.78 4.01 -11.98
C ASN A 108 -2.20 2.63 -11.45
N ILE A 109 -2.89 2.57 -10.29
CA ILE A 109 -3.39 1.31 -9.71
C ILE A 109 -4.44 0.67 -10.63
N LEU A 110 -5.41 1.43 -11.11
CA LEU A 110 -6.43 0.91 -12.05
C LEU A 110 -5.79 0.43 -13.36
N GLY A 111 -4.83 1.18 -13.90
CA GLY A 111 -4.07 0.77 -15.08
C GLY A 111 -3.26 -0.51 -14.86
N GLY A 112 -2.55 -0.60 -13.74
CA GLY A 112 -1.79 -1.79 -13.36
C GLY A 112 -2.67 -3.01 -13.15
N ALA A 113 -3.82 -2.85 -12.48
CA ALA A 113 -4.80 -3.92 -12.30
C ALA A 113 -5.38 -4.39 -13.66
N LYS A 114 -5.70 -3.46 -14.57
CA LYS A 114 -6.12 -3.78 -15.93
C LYS A 114 -5.05 -4.58 -16.68
N TYR A 115 -3.79 -4.18 -16.58
CA TYR A 115 -2.69 -4.91 -17.22
C TYR A 115 -2.49 -6.31 -16.63
N LEU A 116 -2.60 -6.45 -15.31
CA LEU A 116 -2.55 -7.76 -14.66
C LEU A 116 -3.73 -8.64 -15.10
N LYS A 117 -4.95 -8.08 -15.21
CA LYS A 117 -6.12 -8.80 -15.71
C LYS A 117 -5.91 -9.30 -17.14
N GLN A 118 -5.40 -8.48 -18.04
CA GLN A 118 -5.08 -8.88 -19.41
C GLN A 118 -4.10 -10.06 -19.45
N ASN A 119 -3.10 -10.06 -18.55
CA ASN A 119 -2.15 -11.16 -18.46
C ASN A 119 -2.80 -12.42 -17.85
N LEU A 120 -3.65 -12.28 -16.83
CA LEU A 120 -4.41 -13.41 -16.27
C LEU A 120 -5.28 -14.06 -17.35
N ASP A 121 -6.01 -13.26 -18.11
CA ASP A 121 -6.88 -13.75 -19.20
C ASP A 121 -6.06 -14.45 -20.30
N ARG A 122 -4.90 -13.87 -20.66
CA ARG A 122 -4.00 -14.43 -21.68
C ARG A 122 -3.42 -15.79 -21.27
N PHE A 123 -3.18 -16.00 -19.99
CA PHE A 123 -2.53 -17.21 -19.45
C PHE A 123 -3.49 -18.09 -18.65
N GLY A 124 -4.81 -18.06 -18.97
CA GLY A 124 -5.81 -18.99 -18.43
C GLY A 124 -6.02 -18.89 -16.91
N GLY A 125 -5.74 -17.72 -16.32
CA GLY A 125 -5.87 -17.50 -14.88
C GLY A 125 -4.64 -17.93 -14.06
N ASP A 126 -3.58 -18.42 -14.69
CA ASP A 126 -2.34 -18.75 -13.97
C ASP A 126 -1.66 -17.48 -13.45
N VAL A 127 -1.72 -17.31 -12.13
CA VAL A 127 -1.17 -16.14 -11.45
C VAL A 127 0.34 -16.04 -11.63
N SER A 128 1.08 -17.14 -11.60
CA SER A 128 2.54 -17.13 -11.73
C SER A 128 2.97 -16.69 -13.14
N LEU A 129 2.27 -17.16 -14.17
CA LEU A 129 2.51 -16.75 -15.55
C LEU A 129 2.08 -15.30 -15.80
N ALA A 130 0.97 -14.86 -15.22
CA ALA A 130 0.51 -13.48 -15.31
C ALA A 130 1.50 -12.50 -14.65
N LEU A 131 2.06 -12.85 -13.49
CA LEU A 131 3.11 -12.08 -12.82
C LEU A 131 4.41 -12.04 -13.64
N ALA A 132 4.82 -13.18 -14.20
CA ALA A 132 5.97 -13.23 -15.10
C ALA A 132 5.78 -12.34 -16.33
N ALA A 133 4.57 -12.34 -16.91
CA ALA A 133 4.21 -11.49 -18.04
C ALA A 133 4.14 -10.00 -17.67
N TYR A 134 3.70 -9.69 -16.45
CA TYR A 134 3.71 -8.31 -15.93
C TYR A 134 5.14 -7.74 -15.91
N ASN A 135 6.09 -8.50 -15.41
CA ASN A 135 7.49 -8.09 -15.26
C ASN A 135 8.29 -8.18 -16.58
N ALA A 136 8.24 -9.33 -17.28
CA ALA A 136 9.08 -9.61 -18.45
C ALA A 136 8.38 -9.37 -19.81
N GLY A 137 7.10 -9.00 -19.78
CA GLY A 137 6.25 -8.90 -20.96
C GLY A 137 5.65 -10.25 -21.39
N PRO A 138 4.37 -10.24 -21.87
CA PRO A 138 3.67 -11.47 -22.22
C PRO A 138 4.30 -12.25 -23.36
N ASN A 139 5.01 -11.57 -24.28
CA ASN A 139 5.71 -12.26 -25.38
C ASN A 139 6.87 -13.12 -24.89
N SER A 140 7.57 -12.70 -23.81
CA SER A 140 8.62 -13.51 -23.19
C SER A 140 8.06 -14.80 -22.62
N VAL A 141 6.92 -14.72 -21.88
CA VAL A 141 6.25 -15.90 -21.33
C VAL A 141 5.79 -16.86 -22.44
N THR A 142 5.19 -16.33 -23.50
CA THR A 142 4.79 -17.13 -24.67
C THR A 142 5.98 -17.79 -25.34
N LYS A 143 7.09 -17.05 -25.57
CA LYS A 143 8.31 -17.55 -26.19
C LYS A 143 8.93 -18.72 -25.44
N TYR A 144 8.94 -18.66 -24.11
CA TYR A 144 9.55 -19.71 -23.28
C TYR A 144 8.54 -20.81 -22.84
N GLY A 145 7.26 -20.64 -23.17
CA GLY A 145 6.22 -21.58 -22.75
C GLY A 145 6.02 -21.64 -21.23
N GLY A 146 6.41 -20.58 -20.50
CA GLY A 146 6.40 -20.54 -19.04
C GLY A 146 7.13 -19.32 -18.51
N ILE A 147 7.49 -19.35 -17.21
CA ILE A 147 8.28 -18.29 -16.59
C ILE A 147 9.65 -18.23 -17.28
N PRO A 148 10.03 -17.08 -17.88
CA PRO A 148 11.32 -16.95 -18.56
C PRO A 148 12.49 -17.22 -17.62
N PRO A 149 13.63 -17.73 -18.12
CA PRO A 149 14.82 -18.03 -17.32
C PRO A 149 15.61 -16.76 -16.96
N TYR A 150 14.89 -15.67 -16.66
CA TYR A 150 15.45 -14.42 -16.19
C TYR A 150 15.41 -14.42 -14.66
N LYS A 151 16.56 -14.31 -14.00
CA LYS A 151 16.65 -14.31 -12.53
C LYS A 151 15.75 -13.26 -11.88
N GLU A 152 15.67 -12.06 -12.50
CA GLU A 152 14.81 -10.99 -12.03
C GLU A 152 13.34 -11.43 -12.01
N THR A 153 12.83 -11.95 -13.13
CA THR A 153 11.43 -12.38 -13.25
C THR A 153 11.11 -13.56 -12.34
N GLN A 154 12.00 -14.54 -12.24
CA GLN A 154 11.82 -15.67 -11.33
C GLN A 154 11.73 -15.23 -9.85
N ASN A 155 12.61 -14.30 -9.44
CA ASN A 155 12.59 -13.74 -8.09
C ASN A 155 11.35 -12.87 -7.85
N TYR A 156 10.93 -12.10 -8.84
CA TYR A 156 9.71 -11.29 -8.80
C TYR A 156 8.48 -12.16 -8.54
N VAL A 157 8.27 -13.20 -9.35
CA VAL A 157 7.15 -14.13 -9.17
C VAL A 157 7.20 -14.79 -7.80
N LYS A 158 8.36 -15.33 -7.40
CA LYS A 158 8.52 -15.98 -6.09
C LYS A 158 8.18 -15.05 -4.93
N LYS A 159 8.67 -13.81 -4.96
CA LYS A 159 8.42 -12.81 -3.92
C LYS A 159 6.93 -12.49 -3.79
N ILE A 160 6.26 -12.20 -4.92
CA ILE A 160 4.84 -11.83 -4.89
C ILE A 160 3.97 -13.02 -4.50
N MET A 161 4.24 -14.21 -5.01
CA MET A 161 3.50 -15.41 -4.62
C MET A 161 3.64 -15.71 -3.13
N ALA A 162 4.81 -15.54 -2.53
CA ALA A 162 5.00 -15.69 -1.09
C ALA A 162 4.15 -14.68 -0.28
N ASP A 163 4.15 -13.40 -0.67
CA ASP A 163 3.32 -12.37 -0.03
C ASP A 163 1.81 -12.63 -0.23
N TYR A 164 1.42 -13.04 -1.43
CA TYR A 164 0.02 -13.32 -1.76
C TYR A 164 -0.53 -14.55 -1.05
N THR A 165 0.21 -15.66 -1.01
CA THR A 165 -0.24 -16.90 -0.36
C THR A 165 -0.08 -16.88 1.16
N GLY A 166 0.70 -15.94 1.69
CA GLY A 166 1.03 -15.87 3.11
C GLY A 166 2.13 -16.84 3.53
N ASN A 167 2.76 -17.52 2.57
CA ASN A 167 3.89 -18.41 2.80
C ASN A 167 5.20 -17.62 2.87
N ASN A 168 5.31 -16.69 3.82
CA ASN A 168 6.58 -16.07 4.19
C ASN A 168 7.42 -17.10 4.97
N THR A 169 7.84 -18.16 4.30
CA THR A 169 8.93 -18.97 4.79
C THR A 169 10.17 -18.08 4.66
N VAL A 170 10.45 -17.35 5.72
CA VAL A 170 11.77 -16.75 5.96
C VAL A 170 12.75 -17.90 5.77
N LEU A 171 13.55 -17.85 4.71
CA LEU A 171 14.77 -18.62 4.63
C LEU A 171 15.70 -18.03 5.70
N ALA A 172 15.40 -18.33 6.97
CA ALA A 172 16.35 -18.21 8.06
C ALA A 172 17.52 -19.12 7.70
N GLY A 173 18.67 -18.50 7.48
CA GLY A 173 19.89 -19.18 7.12
C GLY A 173 20.16 -20.37 8.05
N ARG A 174 20.25 -21.52 7.46
CA ARG A 174 21.00 -22.62 8.02
C ARG A 174 22.43 -22.38 7.63
N THR A 175 23.15 -21.73 8.53
CA THR A 175 24.61 -21.83 8.57
C THR A 175 24.93 -23.24 9.05
N VAL A 176 25.61 -24.02 8.27
CA VAL A 176 26.32 -25.23 8.64
C VAL A 176 27.78 -24.87 8.65
#